data_aed8b1a75092c7d206cb1580e057555c
#
_entry.id   aed8b1a75092c7d206cb1580e057555c
#
_cell.length_a   1.000
_cell.length_b   1.000
_cell.length_c   1.000
_cell.angle_alpha   90.00
_cell.angle_beta   90.00
_cell.angle_gamma   90.00
#
_symmetry.space_group_name_H-M   'P 1'
#
loop_
_entity.id
_entity.type
_entity.pdbx_description
1 polymer ?
#
loop_
_entity_poly.entity_id
_entity_poly.type
_entity_poly.pdbx_seq_one_letter_code
_entity_poly.pdbx_strand_id
1 'polypeptide(L)'
;ARARKVNTVVVGRDGRLSGPELSRALMEGICASGVDVADIGMVPTPLGYFAAHHLKTGSAVMVTGSHNPPDYNGFKIMLGGDTLHSTAITALRTRLVEGRLAGGNGNIRQVDVRQDYLERIVSDVKLSRKMKIVVDCGNGVAGAVAPELFRRMGCELVELYCDVDGNFPNHHPDPSKPDNLKDVIRALQETDAELGLAFDGDGDRLGVVTRDGEIIYPDRQLMLFAADVLARNPGAQILYDVKCSRNLARSIRHQGGKPLMWMTGHALIKAKLKETGAPLAGEMSGHIFFADRF
;
A
#
# COMPACT_ATOMS: atom_id res chain seq x y z
N ALA A 1 -9.15 19.81 3.34
CA ALA A 1 -8.24 20.39 2.35
C ALA A 1 -8.02 21.89 2.63
N ARG A 2 -9.01 22.78 2.45
CA ARG A 2 -8.83 24.25 2.60
C ARG A 2 -8.24 24.70 3.94
N ALA A 3 -8.70 24.14 5.06
CA ALA A 3 -8.15 24.46 6.40
C ALA A 3 -6.65 24.13 6.55
N ARG A 4 -6.12 23.25 5.71
CA ARG A 4 -4.70 22.88 5.62
C ARG A 4 -3.98 23.51 4.44
N LYS A 5 -4.60 24.49 3.75
CA LYS A 5 -4.07 25.17 2.55
C LYS A 5 -3.74 24.20 1.40
N VAL A 6 -4.49 23.11 1.30
CA VAL A 6 -4.37 22.14 0.20
C VAL A 6 -5.20 22.63 -0.98
N ASN A 7 -4.57 22.84 -2.13
CA ASN A 7 -5.20 23.35 -3.35
C ASN A 7 -5.60 22.23 -4.31
N THR A 8 -4.92 21.08 -4.26
CA THR A 8 -5.18 19.94 -5.14
C THR A 8 -5.13 18.64 -4.32
N VAL A 9 -6.06 17.73 -4.56
CA VAL A 9 -6.09 16.39 -3.97
C VAL A 9 -6.01 15.34 -5.08
N VAL A 10 -5.10 14.40 -4.94
CA VAL A 10 -5.06 13.20 -5.79
C VAL A 10 -6.21 12.28 -5.39
N VAL A 11 -6.95 11.74 -6.35
CA VAL A 11 -7.98 10.72 -6.11
C VAL A 11 -7.68 9.51 -6.97
N GLY A 12 -7.60 8.35 -6.33
CA GLY A 12 -7.48 7.05 -6.99
C GLY A 12 -8.47 6.05 -6.40
N ARG A 13 -8.65 4.92 -7.06
CA ARG A 13 -9.52 3.84 -6.59
C ARG A 13 -8.93 2.48 -6.89
N ASP A 14 -9.33 1.47 -6.11
CA ASP A 14 -9.07 0.07 -6.42
C ASP A 14 -10.02 -0.49 -7.50
N GLY A 15 -10.02 -1.81 -7.71
CA GLY A 15 -10.82 -2.50 -8.73
C GLY A 15 -12.27 -2.80 -8.34
N ARG A 16 -12.75 -2.38 -7.15
CA ARG A 16 -14.10 -2.70 -6.66
C ARG A 16 -15.20 -2.07 -7.50
N LEU A 17 -16.32 -2.78 -7.64
CA LEU A 17 -17.46 -2.37 -8.48
C LEU A 17 -18.09 -1.05 -8.05
N SER A 18 -18.13 -0.76 -6.74
CA SER A 18 -18.62 0.52 -6.19
C SER A 18 -17.62 1.68 -6.33
N GLY A 19 -16.36 1.39 -6.70
CA GLY A 19 -15.27 2.37 -6.81
C GLY A 19 -15.58 3.56 -7.73
N PRO A 20 -16.06 3.34 -8.97
CA PRO A 20 -16.35 4.42 -9.90
C PRO A 20 -17.40 5.43 -9.40
N GLU A 21 -18.49 4.95 -8.79
CA GLU A 21 -19.54 5.82 -8.24
C GLU A 21 -19.02 6.64 -7.05
N LEU A 22 -18.39 5.96 -6.08
CA LEU A 22 -17.86 6.60 -4.88
C LEU A 22 -16.76 7.61 -5.19
N SER A 23 -15.83 7.28 -6.11
CA SER A 23 -14.77 8.21 -6.51
C SER A 23 -15.32 9.44 -7.22
N ARG A 24 -16.32 9.28 -8.11
CA ARG A 24 -16.97 10.41 -8.78
C ARG A 24 -17.64 11.34 -7.76
N ALA A 25 -18.47 10.82 -6.86
CA ALA A 25 -19.14 11.62 -5.83
C ALA A 25 -18.14 12.34 -4.91
N LEU A 26 -17.03 11.66 -4.55
CA LEU A 26 -15.96 12.25 -3.78
C LEU A 26 -15.31 13.43 -4.52
N MET A 27 -14.96 13.26 -5.80
CA MET A 27 -14.32 14.29 -6.63
C MET A 27 -15.22 15.51 -6.81
N GLU A 28 -16.51 15.28 -7.08
CA GLU A 28 -17.52 16.33 -7.17
C GLU A 28 -17.60 17.14 -5.86
N GLY A 29 -17.64 16.45 -4.72
CA GLY A 29 -17.67 17.09 -3.40
C GLY A 29 -16.40 17.88 -3.08
N ILE A 30 -15.22 17.38 -3.48
CA ILE A 30 -13.95 18.11 -3.34
C ILE A 30 -13.98 19.38 -4.20
N CYS A 31 -14.38 19.29 -5.47
CA CYS A 31 -14.47 20.44 -6.38
C CYS A 31 -15.49 21.48 -5.89
N ALA A 32 -16.65 21.04 -5.41
CA ALA A 32 -17.66 21.92 -4.81
C ALA A 32 -17.17 22.67 -3.57
N SER A 33 -16.10 22.19 -2.94
CA SER A 33 -15.42 22.91 -1.84
C SER A 33 -14.33 23.88 -2.32
N GLY A 34 -14.10 24.03 -3.64
CA GLY A 34 -13.10 24.91 -4.25
C GLY A 34 -11.67 24.36 -4.17
N VAL A 35 -11.53 23.04 -4.26
CA VAL A 35 -10.23 22.33 -4.30
C VAL A 35 -10.17 21.53 -5.60
N ASP A 36 -9.05 21.59 -6.30
CA ASP A 36 -8.84 20.84 -7.52
C ASP A 36 -8.61 19.35 -7.24
N VAL A 37 -8.93 18.52 -8.22
CA VAL A 37 -8.70 17.06 -8.17
C VAL A 37 -7.78 16.64 -9.31
N ALA A 38 -6.77 15.84 -8.98
CA ALA A 38 -6.01 15.04 -9.91
C ALA A 38 -6.53 13.60 -9.84
N ASP A 39 -7.37 13.21 -10.81
CA ASP A 39 -7.90 11.85 -10.91
C ASP A 39 -6.85 10.94 -11.56
N ILE A 40 -6.34 9.97 -10.81
CA ILE A 40 -5.35 8.99 -11.29
C ILE A 40 -5.98 7.64 -11.65
N GLY A 41 -7.31 7.55 -11.62
CA GLY A 41 -8.06 6.38 -12.05
C GLY A 41 -7.93 5.16 -11.15
N MET A 42 -7.93 3.99 -11.78
CA MET A 42 -7.83 2.69 -11.08
C MET A 42 -6.36 2.29 -10.93
N VAL A 43 -5.88 2.34 -9.68
CA VAL A 43 -4.46 2.11 -9.33
C VAL A 43 -4.32 1.48 -7.95
N PRO A 44 -3.23 0.77 -7.65
CA PRO A 44 -2.89 0.33 -6.30
C PRO A 44 -2.69 1.50 -5.33
N THR A 45 -3.01 1.28 -4.06
CA THR A 45 -2.86 2.29 -3.00
C THR A 45 -1.45 2.92 -2.90
N PRO A 46 -0.33 2.17 -3.03
CA PRO A 46 1.00 2.77 -3.05
C PRO A 46 1.21 3.80 -4.16
N LEU A 47 0.59 3.59 -5.32
CA LEU A 47 0.67 4.53 -6.43
C LEU A 47 -0.07 5.85 -6.11
N GLY A 48 -1.13 5.81 -5.31
CA GLY A 48 -1.79 7.01 -4.79
C GLY A 48 -0.86 7.86 -3.91
N TYR A 49 -0.07 7.24 -3.04
CA TYR A 49 0.94 7.94 -2.24
C TYR A 49 2.07 8.49 -3.11
N PHE A 50 2.57 7.70 -4.07
CA PHE A 50 3.53 8.15 -5.06
C PHE A 50 3.03 9.39 -5.81
N ALA A 51 1.80 9.35 -6.32
CA ALA A 51 1.20 10.46 -7.06
C ALA A 51 1.11 11.73 -6.23
N ALA A 52 0.72 11.64 -4.95
CA ALA A 52 0.69 12.79 -4.05
C ALA A 52 2.07 13.43 -3.86
N HIS A 53 3.12 12.62 -3.82
CA HIS A 53 4.51 13.08 -3.74
C HIS A 53 5.00 13.62 -5.09
N HIS A 54 4.84 12.86 -6.17
CA HIS A 54 5.29 13.19 -7.53
C HIS A 54 4.66 14.49 -8.05
N LEU A 55 3.35 14.66 -7.88
CA LEU A 55 2.60 15.84 -8.26
C LEU A 55 2.70 16.99 -7.22
N LYS A 56 3.46 16.79 -6.14
CA LYS A 56 3.70 17.77 -5.06
C LYS A 56 2.41 18.28 -4.40
N THR A 57 1.35 17.49 -4.40
CA THR A 57 0.09 17.85 -3.74
C THR A 57 0.11 17.58 -2.23
N GLY A 58 0.94 16.63 -1.79
CA GLY A 58 1.00 16.14 -0.42
C GLY A 58 -0.35 15.59 0.09
N SER A 59 -1.32 15.38 -0.80
CA SER A 59 -2.68 15.02 -0.43
C SER A 59 -3.26 14.03 -1.42
N ALA A 60 -3.82 12.92 -0.91
CA ALA A 60 -4.46 11.90 -1.70
C ALA A 60 -5.64 11.26 -0.96
N VAL A 61 -6.63 10.81 -1.71
CA VAL A 61 -7.67 9.92 -1.22
C VAL A 61 -7.73 8.70 -2.13
N MET A 62 -7.55 7.51 -1.53
CA MET A 62 -7.77 6.24 -2.20
C MET A 62 -9.12 5.67 -1.79
N VAL A 63 -9.96 5.40 -2.79
CA VAL A 63 -11.25 4.71 -2.62
C VAL A 63 -10.99 3.23 -2.70
N THR A 64 -11.03 2.55 -1.55
CA THR A 64 -10.66 1.14 -1.44
C THR A 64 -11.27 0.46 -0.24
N GLY A 65 -11.65 -0.80 -0.42
CA GLY A 65 -11.99 -1.70 0.68
C GLY A 65 -10.81 -2.59 1.11
N SER A 66 -9.60 -2.43 0.51
CA SER A 66 -8.42 -3.26 0.75
C SER A 66 -8.76 -4.76 0.67
N HIS A 67 -8.53 -5.52 1.73
CA HIS A 67 -8.83 -6.96 1.83
C HIS A 67 -10.23 -7.26 2.39
N ASN A 68 -11.15 -6.30 2.47
CA ASN A 68 -12.52 -6.57 2.88
C ASN A 68 -13.32 -7.29 1.78
N PRO A 69 -14.48 -7.90 2.07
CA PRO A 69 -15.37 -8.50 1.06
C PRO A 69 -15.72 -7.54 -0.09
N PRO A 70 -16.18 -8.05 -1.25
CA PRO A 70 -16.43 -7.24 -2.45
C PRO A 70 -17.43 -6.09 -2.27
N ASP A 71 -18.42 -6.26 -1.39
CA ASP A 71 -19.47 -5.30 -1.07
C ASP A 71 -19.03 -4.18 -0.12
N TYR A 72 -17.82 -4.25 0.43
CA TYR A 72 -17.24 -3.21 1.27
C TYR A 72 -16.43 -2.22 0.46
N ASN A 73 -16.42 -0.96 0.88
CA ASN A 73 -15.53 0.07 0.36
C ASN A 73 -15.23 1.11 1.45
N GLY A 74 -14.25 1.98 1.20
CA GLY A 74 -13.85 3.00 2.16
C GLY A 74 -12.88 4.01 1.57
N PHE A 75 -12.26 4.80 2.44
CA PHE A 75 -11.38 5.89 2.03
C PHE A 75 -10.10 5.89 2.88
N LYS A 76 -8.95 5.75 2.26
CA LYS A 76 -7.64 6.06 2.87
C LYS A 76 -7.32 7.51 2.54
N ILE A 77 -7.18 8.37 3.56
CA ILE A 77 -7.09 9.83 3.37
C ILE A 77 -5.74 10.34 3.88
N MET A 78 -5.00 10.97 3.00
CA MET A 78 -3.80 11.75 3.33
C MET A 78 -4.03 13.22 2.98
N LEU A 79 -3.78 14.12 3.92
CA LEU A 79 -3.92 15.57 3.71
C LEU A 79 -2.71 16.32 4.27
N GLY A 80 -2.01 17.05 3.40
CA GLY A 80 -0.83 17.83 3.77
C GLY A 80 0.30 16.97 4.35
N GLY A 81 0.49 15.76 3.81
CA GLY A 81 1.49 14.79 4.25
C GLY A 81 1.13 13.98 5.51
N ASP A 82 -0.09 14.14 6.04
CA ASP A 82 -0.55 13.38 7.21
C ASP A 82 -1.66 12.40 6.82
N THR A 83 -1.52 11.13 7.17
CA THR A 83 -2.59 10.14 7.03
C THR A 83 -3.61 10.34 8.15
N LEU A 84 -4.88 10.58 7.78
CA LEU A 84 -5.94 10.84 8.75
C LEU A 84 -6.37 9.56 9.46
N HIS A 85 -6.54 9.66 10.77
CA HIS A 85 -7.00 8.56 11.62
C HIS A 85 -7.78 9.07 12.85
N SER A 86 -8.46 8.16 13.53
CA SER A 86 -9.11 8.40 14.83
C SER A 86 -9.90 9.73 14.90
N THR A 87 -9.48 10.66 15.75
CA THR A 87 -10.14 11.95 15.98
C THR A 87 -10.23 12.81 14.72
N ALA A 88 -9.26 12.72 13.81
CA ALA A 88 -9.30 13.47 12.55
C ALA A 88 -10.43 12.99 11.63
N ILE A 89 -10.69 11.68 11.57
CA ILE A 89 -11.83 11.11 10.82
C ILE A 89 -13.16 11.49 11.50
N THR A 90 -13.23 11.39 12.83
CA THR A 90 -14.42 11.83 13.59
C THR A 90 -14.73 13.30 13.35
N ALA A 91 -13.71 14.16 13.29
CA ALA A 91 -13.88 15.59 13.01
C ALA A 91 -14.44 15.84 11.59
N LEU A 92 -14.07 15.03 10.58
CA LEU A 92 -14.69 15.10 9.25
C LEU A 92 -16.19 14.76 9.31
N ARG A 93 -16.54 13.66 10.00
CA ARG A 93 -17.94 13.28 10.21
C ARG A 93 -18.74 14.38 10.89
N THR A 94 -18.21 14.99 11.96
CA THR A 94 -18.87 16.10 12.68
C THR A 94 -19.13 17.27 11.72
N ARG A 95 -18.16 17.67 10.91
CA ARG A 95 -18.33 18.75 9.92
C ARG A 95 -19.43 18.46 8.91
N LEU A 96 -19.53 17.22 8.43
CA LEU A 96 -20.59 16.80 7.51
C LEU A 96 -21.98 16.91 8.16
N VAL A 97 -22.12 16.36 9.37
CA VAL A 97 -23.39 16.37 10.13
C VAL A 97 -23.87 17.80 10.44
N GLU A 98 -22.94 18.70 10.78
CA GLU A 98 -23.23 20.10 11.11
C GLU A 98 -23.34 21.00 9.86
N GLY A 99 -23.20 20.45 8.65
CA GLY A 99 -23.28 21.23 7.42
C GLY A 99 -22.17 22.29 7.26
N ARG A 100 -21.08 22.15 8.01
CA ARG A 100 -19.94 23.11 7.96
C ARG A 100 -19.05 22.84 6.74
N LEU A 101 -19.62 22.99 5.56
CA LEU A 101 -18.97 22.76 4.28
C LEU A 101 -18.47 24.08 3.68
N ALA A 102 -17.29 24.05 3.08
CA ALA A 102 -16.81 25.18 2.28
C ALA A 102 -17.42 25.13 0.91
N GLY A 103 -17.81 26.27 0.36
CA GLY A 103 -18.22 26.41 -1.03
C GLY A 103 -17.07 26.88 -1.93
N GLY A 104 -17.13 26.54 -3.21
CA GLY A 104 -16.15 26.98 -4.21
C GLY A 104 -16.28 26.18 -5.51
N ASN A 105 -15.38 26.45 -6.45
CA ASN A 105 -15.33 25.77 -7.74
C ASN A 105 -13.90 25.26 -7.96
N GLY A 106 -13.69 23.97 -7.88
CA GLY A 106 -12.46 23.27 -8.28
C GLY A 106 -12.66 22.57 -9.62
N ASN A 107 -11.56 22.10 -10.20
CA ASN A 107 -11.55 21.39 -11.47
C ASN A 107 -11.05 19.95 -11.28
N ILE A 108 -11.58 19.03 -12.07
CA ILE A 108 -11.09 17.66 -12.17
C ILE A 108 -10.20 17.57 -13.41
N ARG A 109 -8.97 17.06 -13.25
CA ARG A 109 -8.10 16.68 -14.36
C ARG A 109 -7.69 15.23 -14.23
N GLN A 110 -7.72 14.48 -15.32
CA GLN A 110 -7.15 13.15 -15.36
C GLN A 110 -5.64 13.23 -15.51
N VAL A 111 -4.92 12.40 -14.75
CA VAL A 111 -3.46 12.35 -14.75
C VAL A 111 -3.03 10.88 -14.72
N ASP A 112 -2.32 10.43 -15.74
CA ASP A 112 -1.67 9.13 -15.72
C ASP A 112 -0.27 9.26 -15.13
N VAL A 113 -0.03 8.58 -14.00
CA VAL A 113 1.26 8.54 -13.30
C VAL A 113 1.85 7.14 -13.27
N ARG A 114 1.25 6.21 -13.99
CA ARG A 114 1.67 4.79 -13.97
C ARG A 114 3.08 4.62 -14.52
N GLN A 115 3.39 5.23 -15.64
CA GLN A 115 4.70 5.12 -16.26
C GLN A 115 5.80 5.73 -15.37
N ASP A 116 5.56 6.91 -14.81
CA ASP A 116 6.49 7.55 -13.87
C ASP A 116 6.74 6.69 -12.62
N TYR A 117 5.71 6.01 -12.11
CA TYR A 117 5.82 5.08 -10.99
C TYR A 117 6.69 3.87 -11.34
N LEU A 118 6.43 3.24 -12.50
CA LEU A 118 7.20 2.09 -12.96
C LEU A 118 8.69 2.46 -13.18
N GLU A 119 8.93 3.58 -13.87
CA GLU A 119 10.29 4.08 -14.12
C GLU A 119 11.02 4.40 -12.82
N ARG A 120 10.35 5.02 -11.86
CA ARG A 120 10.91 5.34 -10.54
C ARG A 120 11.37 4.08 -9.81
N ILE A 121 10.57 3.01 -9.80
CA ILE A 121 10.94 1.76 -9.14
C ILE A 121 12.05 1.04 -9.90
N VAL A 122 11.92 0.89 -11.22
CA VAL A 122 12.90 0.20 -12.05
C VAL A 122 14.26 0.92 -12.05
N SER A 123 14.28 2.25 -11.92
CA SER A 123 15.54 3.01 -11.80
C SER A 123 16.23 2.80 -10.45
N ASP A 124 15.46 2.61 -9.40
CA ASP A 124 15.91 2.56 -8.01
C ASP A 124 16.27 1.13 -7.55
N VAL A 125 15.50 0.14 -7.99
CA VAL A 125 15.67 -1.26 -7.58
C VAL A 125 16.32 -2.07 -8.71
N LYS A 126 17.49 -2.64 -8.44
CA LYS A 126 18.21 -3.51 -9.40
C LYS A 126 18.33 -4.90 -8.81
N LEU A 127 17.79 -5.88 -9.51
CA LEU A 127 17.99 -7.28 -9.15
C LEU A 127 19.41 -7.71 -9.51
N SER A 128 20.05 -8.48 -8.64
CA SER A 128 21.40 -9.02 -8.89
C SER A 128 21.43 -10.09 -9.99
N ARG A 129 20.29 -10.72 -10.25
CA ARG A 129 20.12 -11.74 -11.30
C ARG A 129 18.66 -11.80 -11.74
N LYS A 130 18.42 -12.45 -12.87
CA LYS A 130 17.06 -12.82 -13.29
C LYS A 130 16.47 -13.85 -12.35
N MET A 131 15.17 -13.74 -12.11
CA MET A 131 14.41 -14.67 -11.27
C MET A 131 13.11 -15.05 -11.99
N LYS A 132 12.65 -16.28 -11.79
CA LYS A 132 11.29 -16.68 -12.13
C LYS A 132 10.46 -16.65 -10.85
N ILE A 133 9.35 -15.93 -10.85
CA ILE A 133 8.50 -15.73 -9.67
C ILE A 133 7.03 -15.98 -9.98
N VAL A 134 6.29 -16.46 -9.00
CA VAL A 134 4.83 -16.48 -9.03
C VAL A 134 4.33 -15.12 -8.52
N VAL A 135 3.41 -14.50 -9.25
CA VAL A 135 2.76 -13.24 -8.84
C VAL A 135 1.26 -13.48 -8.78
N ASP A 136 0.71 -13.40 -7.59
CA ASP A 136 -0.72 -13.54 -7.33
C ASP A 136 -1.31 -12.19 -6.92
N CYS A 137 -2.26 -11.70 -7.71
CA CYS A 137 -2.95 -10.44 -7.44
C CYS A 137 -4.36 -10.64 -6.88
N GLY A 138 -4.85 -11.90 -6.73
CA GLY A 138 -6.17 -12.23 -6.21
C GLY A 138 -7.30 -11.46 -6.88
N ASN A 139 -7.19 -11.15 -8.16
CA ASN A 139 -8.06 -10.25 -8.93
C ASN A 139 -8.12 -8.80 -8.37
N GLY A 140 -7.21 -8.44 -7.45
CA GLY A 140 -7.06 -7.10 -6.93
C GLY A 140 -6.36 -6.15 -7.90
N VAL A 141 -6.37 -4.87 -7.57
CA VAL A 141 -5.85 -3.80 -8.45
C VAL A 141 -4.33 -3.85 -8.67
N ALA A 142 -3.59 -4.61 -7.86
CA ALA A 142 -2.16 -4.86 -8.08
C ALA A 142 -1.90 -5.46 -9.47
N GLY A 143 -2.84 -6.25 -10.03
CA GLY A 143 -2.76 -6.82 -11.36
C GLY A 143 -2.59 -5.80 -12.49
N ALA A 144 -3.07 -4.59 -12.31
CA ALA A 144 -2.91 -3.51 -13.28
C ALA A 144 -1.46 -2.97 -13.39
N VAL A 145 -0.58 -3.30 -12.43
CA VAL A 145 0.77 -2.70 -12.33
C VAL A 145 1.87 -3.73 -12.07
N ALA A 146 1.66 -4.66 -11.14
CA ALA A 146 2.69 -5.57 -10.66
C ALA A 146 3.29 -6.47 -11.77
N PRO A 147 2.52 -7.09 -12.68
CA PRO A 147 3.10 -7.92 -13.73
C PRO A 147 4.05 -7.13 -14.64
N GLU A 148 3.65 -5.94 -15.07
CA GLU A 148 4.49 -5.08 -15.91
C GLU A 148 5.75 -4.66 -15.16
N LEU A 149 5.63 -4.26 -13.90
CA LEU A 149 6.75 -3.86 -13.05
C LEU A 149 7.80 -4.96 -12.95
N PHE A 150 7.42 -6.17 -12.58
CA PHE A 150 8.36 -7.28 -12.41
C PHE A 150 9.01 -7.71 -13.74
N ARG A 151 8.27 -7.68 -14.87
CA ARG A 151 8.87 -7.91 -16.18
C ARG A 151 9.93 -6.86 -16.54
N ARG A 152 9.66 -5.58 -16.26
CA ARG A 152 10.64 -4.49 -16.46
C ARG A 152 11.87 -4.64 -15.56
N MET A 153 11.72 -5.24 -14.39
CA MET A 153 12.83 -5.59 -13.50
C MET A 153 13.61 -6.82 -13.96
N GLY A 154 13.17 -7.51 -15.04
CA GLY A 154 13.83 -8.67 -15.62
C GLY A 154 13.38 -10.01 -15.05
N CYS A 155 12.25 -10.07 -14.34
CA CYS A 155 11.66 -11.33 -13.87
C CYS A 155 10.90 -12.07 -14.99
N GLU A 156 10.96 -13.40 -14.97
CA GLU A 156 10.01 -14.28 -15.64
C GLU A 156 8.84 -14.54 -14.68
N LEU A 157 7.59 -14.48 -15.17
CA LEU A 157 6.41 -14.54 -14.33
C LEU A 157 5.55 -15.77 -14.58
N VAL A 158 5.07 -16.35 -13.48
CA VAL A 158 3.88 -17.20 -13.45
C VAL A 158 2.78 -16.34 -12.81
N GLU A 159 1.82 -15.93 -13.61
CA GLU A 159 0.77 -14.99 -13.17
C GLU A 159 -0.47 -15.74 -12.69
N LEU A 160 -0.95 -15.37 -11.50
CA LEU A 160 -2.18 -15.87 -10.92
C LEU A 160 -3.12 -14.68 -10.68
N TYR A 161 -4.33 -14.75 -11.25
CA TYR A 161 -5.43 -13.84 -10.98
C TYR A 161 -5.06 -12.36 -11.11
N CYS A 162 -4.27 -12.02 -12.15
CA CYS A 162 -3.80 -10.66 -12.41
C CYS A 162 -4.81 -9.78 -13.17
N ASP A 163 -5.88 -10.36 -13.72
CA ASP A 163 -7.00 -9.59 -14.27
C ASP A 163 -7.81 -8.98 -13.13
N VAL A 164 -8.00 -7.65 -13.15
CA VAL A 164 -8.72 -6.94 -12.09
C VAL A 164 -10.22 -7.23 -12.17
N ASP A 165 -10.77 -7.85 -11.14
CA ASP A 165 -12.20 -8.12 -11.00
C ASP A 165 -12.66 -7.85 -9.55
N GLY A 166 -13.52 -6.85 -9.37
CA GLY A 166 -14.02 -6.44 -8.06
C GLY A 166 -14.92 -7.47 -7.36
N ASN A 167 -15.26 -8.60 -8.01
CA ASN A 167 -15.95 -9.72 -7.38
C ASN A 167 -14.99 -10.72 -6.69
N PHE A 168 -13.68 -10.67 -7.01
CA PHE A 168 -12.64 -11.58 -6.49
C PHE A 168 -13.01 -13.06 -6.66
N PRO A 169 -13.24 -13.54 -7.92
CA PRO A 169 -13.88 -14.83 -8.18
C PRO A 169 -13.04 -16.05 -7.82
N ASN A 170 -11.73 -15.92 -7.67
CA ASN A 170 -10.85 -17.06 -7.44
C ASN A 170 -10.58 -17.31 -5.96
N HIS A 171 -10.08 -16.32 -5.25
CA HIS A 171 -9.95 -16.35 -3.80
C HIS A 171 -10.01 -14.92 -3.24
N HIS A 172 -10.24 -14.81 -1.94
CA HIS A 172 -10.26 -13.53 -1.26
C HIS A 172 -8.84 -12.92 -1.25
N PRO A 173 -8.64 -11.67 -1.70
CA PRO A 173 -7.31 -11.05 -1.81
C PRO A 173 -6.78 -10.58 -0.44
N ASP A 174 -6.48 -11.53 0.43
CA ASP A 174 -5.89 -11.32 1.75
C ASP A 174 -4.72 -12.29 1.95
N PRO A 175 -3.47 -11.91 1.66
CA PRO A 175 -2.31 -12.77 1.80
C PRO A 175 -1.93 -13.08 3.25
N SER A 176 -2.59 -12.47 4.23
CA SER A 176 -2.41 -12.82 5.65
C SER A 176 -3.03 -14.17 6.02
N LYS A 177 -3.87 -14.73 5.14
CA LYS A 177 -4.56 -16.01 5.34
C LYS A 177 -3.88 -17.11 4.53
N PRO A 178 -3.35 -18.16 5.18
CA PRO A 178 -2.69 -19.27 4.48
C PRO A 178 -3.57 -19.95 3.41
N ASP A 179 -4.89 -19.98 3.62
CA ASP A 179 -5.82 -20.56 2.65
C ASP A 179 -5.81 -19.82 1.31
N ASN A 180 -5.56 -18.52 1.29
CA ASN A 180 -5.48 -17.71 0.09
C ASN A 180 -4.12 -17.82 -0.63
N LEU A 181 -3.15 -18.52 -0.05
CA LEU A 181 -1.83 -18.75 -0.64
C LEU A 181 -1.67 -20.16 -1.25
N LYS A 182 -2.72 -21.00 -1.21
CA LYS A 182 -2.67 -22.39 -1.71
C LYS A 182 -2.30 -22.47 -3.18
N ASP A 183 -2.84 -21.56 -4.02
CA ASP A 183 -2.56 -21.54 -5.44
C ASP A 183 -1.13 -21.06 -5.76
N VAL A 184 -0.61 -20.14 -4.98
CA VAL A 184 0.80 -19.71 -5.04
C VAL A 184 1.72 -20.89 -4.70
N ILE A 185 1.42 -21.63 -3.61
CA ILE A 185 2.20 -22.80 -3.18
C ILE A 185 2.15 -23.89 -4.28
N ARG A 186 0.96 -24.16 -4.84
CA ARG A 186 0.81 -25.13 -5.93
C ARG A 186 1.62 -24.71 -7.17
N ALA A 187 1.53 -23.46 -7.59
CA ALA A 187 2.28 -22.95 -8.75
C ALA A 187 3.81 -23.04 -8.54
N LEU A 188 4.30 -22.82 -7.32
CA LEU A 188 5.72 -23.02 -6.98
C LEU A 188 6.15 -24.48 -7.07
N GLN A 189 5.27 -25.42 -6.72
CA GLN A 189 5.54 -26.87 -6.82
C GLN A 189 5.48 -27.38 -8.26
N GLU A 190 4.62 -26.82 -9.08
CA GLU A 190 4.38 -27.22 -10.48
C GLU A 190 5.32 -26.56 -11.48
N THR A 191 6.06 -25.51 -11.07
CA THR A 191 6.97 -24.76 -11.92
C THR A 191 8.38 -24.69 -11.34
N ASP A 192 9.31 -24.09 -12.07
CA ASP A 192 10.67 -23.78 -11.62
C ASP A 192 10.78 -22.40 -10.95
N ALA A 193 9.66 -21.75 -10.61
CA ALA A 193 9.66 -20.47 -9.90
C ALA A 193 10.32 -20.57 -8.51
N GLU A 194 11.06 -19.53 -8.15
CA GLU A 194 11.91 -19.50 -6.96
C GLU A 194 11.23 -18.86 -5.75
N LEU A 195 10.22 -18.01 -6.02
CA LEU A 195 9.54 -17.20 -5.01
C LEU A 195 8.10 -16.92 -5.43
N GLY A 196 7.17 -16.94 -4.47
CA GLY A 196 5.79 -16.51 -4.65
C GLY A 196 5.54 -15.19 -3.95
N LEU A 197 4.89 -14.27 -4.65
CA LEU A 197 4.48 -12.94 -4.17
C LEU A 197 2.97 -12.80 -4.33
N ALA A 198 2.26 -12.56 -3.24
CA ALA A 198 0.81 -12.36 -3.23
C ALA A 198 0.45 -10.97 -2.69
N PHE A 199 -0.47 -10.30 -3.37
CA PHE A 199 -0.92 -8.95 -3.02
C PHE A 199 -2.35 -8.97 -2.46
N ASP A 200 -2.67 -8.00 -1.60
CA ASP A 200 -4.04 -7.80 -1.19
C ASP A 200 -4.83 -6.95 -2.21
N GLY A 201 -6.12 -6.77 -1.96
CA GLY A 201 -7.06 -6.19 -2.93
C GLY A 201 -6.70 -4.80 -3.44
N ASP A 202 -5.99 -3.99 -2.66
CA ASP A 202 -5.49 -2.68 -3.09
C ASP A 202 -3.95 -2.59 -3.19
N GLY A 203 -3.27 -3.72 -3.03
CA GLY A 203 -1.85 -3.88 -3.34
C GLY A 203 -0.90 -3.18 -2.37
N ASP A 204 -1.32 -2.92 -1.12
CA ASP A 204 -0.44 -2.33 -0.10
C ASP A 204 0.08 -3.34 0.94
N ARG A 205 -0.25 -4.64 0.78
CA ARG A 205 0.28 -5.75 1.58
C ARG A 205 0.90 -6.82 0.71
N LEU A 206 1.95 -7.44 1.22
CA LEU A 206 2.70 -8.48 0.54
C LEU A 206 2.74 -9.77 1.35
N GLY A 207 2.27 -10.86 0.76
CA GLY A 207 2.55 -12.23 1.16
C GLY A 207 3.74 -12.77 0.40
N VAL A 208 4.62 -13.51 1.07
CA VAL A 208 5.81 -14.12 0.47
C VAL A 208 5.82 -15.61 0.77
N VAL A 209 6.04 -16.42 -0.28
CA VAL A 209 6.14 -17.88 -0.19
C VAL A 209 7.44 -18.34 -0.82
N THR A 210 8.22 -19.19 -0.14
CA THR A 210 9.44 -19.76 -0.68
C THR A 210 9.13 -20.87 -1.70
N ARG A 211 10.13 -21.28 -2.49
CA ARG A 211 10.03 -22.40 -3.44
C ARG A 211 9.48 -23.67 -2.80
N ASP A 212 9.84 -23.93 -1.54
CA ASP A 212 9.42 -25.13 -0.82
C ASP A 212 8.01 -25.01 -0.21
N GLY A 213 7.30 -23.91 -0.49
CA GLY A 213 5.94 -23.65 0.00
C GLY A 213 5.88 -23.10 1.42
N GLU A 214 7.02 -22.67 2.01
CA GLU A 214 7.03 -22.04 3.33
C GLU A 214 6.54 -20.58 3.23
N ILE A 215 5.55 -20.21 4.03
CA ILE A 215 5.05 -18.84 4.12
C ILE A 215 5.99 -18.04 5.03
N ILE A 216 6.56 -16.95 4.46
CA ILE A 216 7.38 -16.01 5.21
C ILE A 216 6.46 -14.92 5.77
N TYR A 217 6.09 -15.07 7.03
CA TYR A 217 5.20 -14.12 7.72
C TYR A 217 5.81 -12.69 7.78
N PRO A 218 4.97 -11.64 7.81
CA PRO A 218 5.42 -10.23 7.72
C PRO A 218 6.45 -9.82 8.77
N ASP A 219 6.38 -10.34 9.98
CA ASP A 219 7.39 -10.06 11.01
C ASP A 219 8.76 -10.68 10.68
N ARG A 220 8.80 -11.80 9.95
CA ARG A 220 10.04 -12.41 9.44
C ARG A 220 10.58 -11.64 8.24
N GLN A 221 9.68 -11.19 7.34
CA GLN A 221 10.07 -10.27 6.27
C GLN A 221 10.69 -8.99 6.86
N LEU A 222 10.09 -8.45 7.93
CA LEU A 222 10.60 -7.27 8.62
C LEU A 222 11.97 -7.51 9.28
N MET A 223 12.27 -8.74 9.76
CA MET A 223 13.63 -9.07 10.23
C MET A 223 14.67 -8.95 9.12
N LEU A 224 14.32 -9.42 7.91
CA LEU A 224 15.21 -9.33 6.74
C LEU A 224 15.44 -7.87 6.33
N PHE A 225 14.37 -7.08 6.22
CA PHE A 225 14.46 -5.67 5.87
C PHE A 225 15.19 -4.86 6.95
N ALA A 226 14.99 -5.19 8.23
CA ALA A 226 15.71 -4.55 9.33
C ALA A 226 17.21 -4.81 9.26
N ALA A 227 17.64 -6.01 8.85
CA ALA A 227 19.07 -6.32 8.67
C ALA A 227 19.72 -5.38 7.65
N ASP A 228 19.10 -5.22 6.48
CA ASP A 228 19.60 -4.33 5.42
C ASP A 228 19.58 -2.85 5.85
N VAL A 229 18.46 -2.41 6.43
CA VAL A 229 18.31 -1.01 6.87
C VAL A 229 19.30 -0.66 7.97
N LEU A 230 19.51 -1.54 8.95
CA LEU A 230 20.45 -1.33 10.06
C LEU A 230 21.91 -1.37 9.62
N ALA A 231 22.25 -2.13 8.58
CA ALA A 231 23.59 -2.09 7.99
C ALA A 231 23.95 -0.69 7.43
N ARG A 232 22.94 0.02 6.92
CA ARG A 232 23.09 1.39 6.40
C ARG A 232 22.84 2.48 7.44
N ASN A 233 22.11 2.16 8.52
CA ASN A 233 21.71 3.07 9.60
C ASN A 233 21.98 2.43 10.97
N PRO A 234 23.26 2.27 11.38
CA PRO A 234 23.60 1.65 12.66
C PRO A 234 22.94 2.35 13.84
N GLY A 235 22.36 1.56 14.76
CA GLY A 235 21.69 2.09 15.95
C GLY A 235 20.31 2.69 15.72
N ALA A 236 19.77 2.64 14.50
CA ALA A 236 18.46 3.17 14.18
C ALA A 236 17.33 2.44 14.91
N GLN A 237 16.21 3.15 15.06
CA GLN A 237 14.99 2.59 15.62
C GLN A 237 14.18 1.91 14.51
N ILE A 238 13.68 0.70 14.79
CA ILE A 238 12.78 -0.05 13.90
C ILE A 238 11.43 -0.20 14.61
N LEU A 239 10.37 0.29 13.98
CA LEU A 239 9.01 0.21 14.51
C LEU A 239 8.35 -1.10 14.07
N TYR A 240 7.52 -1.67 14.95
CA TYR A 240 6.70 -2.83 14.62
C TYR A 240 5.44 -2.88 15.50
N ASP A 241 4.38 -3.52 15.00
CA ASP A 241 3.14 -3.60 15.74
C ASP A 241 3.15 -4.68 16.83
N VAL A 242 2.24 -4.56 17.79
CA VAL A 242 2.14 -5.44 18.96
C VAL A 242 1.87 -6.91 18.62
N LYS A 243 1.39 -7.23 17.40
CA LYS A 243 1.10 -8.59 16.95
C LYS A 243 2.33 -9.33 16.44
N CYS A 244 3.44 -8.64 16.20
CA CYS A 244 4.68 -9.25 15.76
C CYS A 244 5.31 -10.14 16.83
N SER A 245 6.04 -11.16 16.40
CA SER A 245 6.76 -12.09 17.26
C SER A 245 7.82 -11.40 18.14
N ARG A 246 8.03 -11.89 19.35
CA ARG A 246 9.15 -11.48 20.23
C ARG A 246 10.52 -11.67 19.57
N ASN A 247 10.63 -12.58 18.61
CA ASN A 247 11.88 -12.84 17.89
C ASN A 247 12.29 -11.64 17.04
N LEU A 248 11.33 -10.83 16.52
CA LEU A 248 11.63 -9.62 15.79
C LEU A 248 12.43 -8.63 16.66
N ALA A 249 11.98 -8.36 17.88
CA ALA A 249 12.72 -7.46 18.79
C ALA A 249 14.11 -7.96 19.14
N ARG A 250 14.28 -9.30 19.29
CA ARG A 250 15.60 -9.93 19.52
C ARG A 250 16.51 -9.75 18.31
N SER A 251 15.98 -10.02 17.11
CA SER A 251 16.70 -9.87 15.85
C SER A 251 17.18 -8.42 15.64
N ILE A 252 16.31 -7.44 15.84
CA ILE A 252 16.67 -6.01 15.73
C ILE A 252 17.81 -5.63 16.69
N ARG A 253 17.74 -6.08 17.97
CA ARG A 253 18.82 -5.81 18.94
C ARG A 253 20.12 -6.51 18.56
N HIS A 254 20.06 -7.76 18.09
CA HIS A 254 21.23 -8.51 17.65
C HIS A 254 21.95 -7.82 16.48
N GLN A 255 21.20 -7.12 15.64
CA GLN A 255 21.71 -6.34 14.50
C GLN A 255 22.10 -4.90 14.90
N GLY A 256 22.13 -4.58 16.19
CA GLY A 256 22.55 -3.26 16.71
C GLY A 256 21.46 -2.18 16.64
N GLY A 257 20.21 -2.54 16.29
CA GLY A 257 19.10 -1.61 16.23
C GLY A 257 18.32 -1.46 17.54
N LYS A 258 17.40 -0.52 17.57
CA LYS A 258 16.51 -0.24 18.71
C LYS A 258 15.06 -0.61 18.34
N PRO A 259 14.51 -1.73 18.84
CA PRO A 259 13.13 -2.11 18.56
C PRO A 259 12.15 -1.20 19.30
N LEU A 260 11.14 -0.67 18.60
CA LEU A 260 10.02 0.08 19.17
C LEU A 260 8.70 -0.58 18.79
N MET A 261 8.04 -1.19 19.78
CA MET A 261 6.71 -1.74 19.62
C MET A 261 5.66 -0.63 19.70
N TRP A 262 4.67 -0.64 18.78
CA TRP A 262 3.61 0.35 18.71
C TRP A 262 2.24 -0.27 18.45
N MET A 263 1.21 0.56 18.48
CA MET A 263 -0.18 0.15 18.19
C MET A 263 -0.33 -0.26 16.73
N THR A 264 -1.15 -1.28 16.46
CA THR A 264 -1.51 -1.68 15.10
C THR A 264 -2.36 -0.60 14.42
N GLY A 265 -2.11 -0.41 13.13
CA GLY A 265 -2.86 0.48 12.25
C GLY A 265 -1.93 1.34 11.39
N HIS A 266 -2.01 1.17 10.07
CA HIS A 266 -1.08 1.79 9.12
C HIS A 266 -0.92 3.31 9.32
N ALA A 267 -2.02 4.02 9.63
CA ALA A 267 -1.98 5.46 9.88
C ALA A 267 -1.27 5.83 11.21
N LEU A 268 -1.45 4.99 12.25
CA LEU A 268 -0.79 5.16 13.56
C LEU A 268 0.71 4.87 13.44
N ILE A 269 1.09 3.84 12.69
CA ILE A 269 2.49 3.51 12.41
C ILE A 269 3.16 4.63 11.60
N LYS A 270 2.52 5.14 10.54
CA LYS A 270 3.03 6.26 9.74
C LYS A 270 3.25 7.53 10.58
N ALA A 271 2.29 7.85 11.45
CA ALA A 271 2.42 9.00 12.36
C ALA A 271 3.62 8.83 13.31
N LYS A 272 3.79 7.62 13.88
CA LYS A 272 4.90 7.32 14.78
C LYS A 272 6.24 7.28 14.06
N LEU A 273 6.28 6.76 12.84
CA LEU A 273 7.47 6.76 11.99
C LEU A 273 7.95 8.20 11.73
N LYS A 274 7.03 9.09 11.39
CA LYS A 274 7.32 10.54 11.21
C LYS A 274 7.80 11.20 12.51
N GLU A 275 7.18 10.88 13.65
CA GLU A 275 7.55 11.43 14.97
C GLU A 275 8.96 11.01 15.39
N THR A 276 9.32 9.75 15.14
CA THR A 276 10.59 9.17 15.61
C THR A 276 11.74 9.30 14.62
N GLY A 277 11.44 9.58 13.35
CA GLY A 277 12.43 9.54 12.27
C GLY A 277 12.99 8.13 12.00
N ALA A 278 12.28 7.08 12.42
CA ALA A 278 12.71 5.71 12.19
C ALA A 278 12.74 5.39 10.68
N PRO A 279 13.77 4.72 10.17
CA PRO A 279 13.91 4.44 8.74
C PRO A 279 13.00 3.32 8.23
N LEU A 280 12.47 2.47 9.13
CA LEU A 280 11.68 1.30 8.79
C LEU A 280 10.61 1.03 9.85
N ALA A 281 9.43 0.67 9.37
CA ALA A 281 8.37 0.12 10.20
C ALA A 281 7.66 -1.05 9.50
N GLY A 282 6.99 -1.91 10.27
CA GLY A 282 6.19 -2.99 9.71
C GLY A 282 5.10 -3.49 10.64
N GLU A 283 4.07 -4.09 10.06
CA GLU A 283 2.94 -4.68 10.76
C GLU A 283 2.79 -6.15 10.42
N MET A 284 2.26 -6.93 11.35
CA MET A 284 1.94 -8.35 11.12
C MET A 284 0.88 -8.55 10.03
N SER A 285 0.16 -7.50 9.66
CA SER A 285 -0.82 -7.50 8.56
C SER A 285 -0.21 -7.49 7.16
N GLY A 286 1.12 -7.28 7.03
CA GLY A 286 1.82 -7.24 5.74
C GLY A 286 2.18 -5.85 5.23
N HIS A 287 1.81 -4.79 5.95
CA HIS A 287 2.28 -3.45 5.61
C HIS A 287 3.75 -3.26 6.03
N ILE A 288 4.58 -2.78 5.12
CA ILE A 288 5.97 -2.40 5.38
C ILE A 288 6.15 -0.94 4.93
N PHE A 289 6.84 -0.15 5.76
CA PHE A 289 7.03 1.28 5.55
C PHE A 289 8.52 1.61 5.58
N PHE A 290 9.04 2.07 4.46
CA PHE A 290 10.41 2.58 4.32
C PHE A 290 10.36 4.11 4.30
N ALA A 291 11.09 4.77 5.22
CA ALA A 291 11.07 6.24 5.30
C ALA A 291 11.80 6.94 4.15
N ASP A 292 12.64 6.23 3.41
CA ASP A 292 13.36 6.71 2.22
C ASP A 292 12.55 6.55 0.91
N ARG A 293 11.29 6.15 1.02
CA ARG A 293 10.33 6.05 -0.08
C ARG A 293 9.20 7.09 0.08
N PHE A 294 8.28 7.13 -0.88
CA PHE A 294 7.11 8.02 -0.91
C PHE A 294 5.92 7.45 -0.12
#